data_3ca2d9063a5e467513d7abb13d9ab3eb
#
_entry.id   3ca2d9063a5e467513d7abb13d9ab3eb
#
_cell.length_a   1.000
_cell.length_b   1.000
_cell.length_c   1.000
_cell.angle_alpha   90.00
_cell.angle_beta   90.00
_cell.angle_gamma   90.00
#
_symmetry.space_group_name_H-M   'P 1'
#
loop_
_entity.id
_entity.type
_entity.pdbx_description
1 polymer ?
#
loop_
_entity_poly.entity_id
_entity_poly.type
_entity_poly.pdbx_seq_one_letter_code
_entity_poly.pdbx_strand_id
1 'polypeptide(L)'
;LSQEKSIEYFDYFNQELVKKKVDLALNILSLHWSNNPKEDLLNQMDLLKPGGIFMGCLFGADTLKELRESFFKAELKISGKAHPRISPLPEIRDIGNLAQNVGMKRVVADKESLTIKYETVRELLKNLREMGETNSILERNKVFSRRDVFDLMEKYYNQNYPYEITDKSNNGIIATFEIIYLYGEK
;
A
#
# COMPACT_ATOMS: atom_id res chain seq x y z
N LEU A 1 21.98 -27.19 -26.48
CA LEU A 1 22.54 -25.89 -26.11
C LEU A 1 21.43 -25.09 -25.45
N SER A 2 21.40 -25.08 -24.10
CA SER A 2 20.50 -24.24 -23.32
C SER A 2 20.92 -22.78 -23.54
N GLN A 3 20.06 -21.98 -24.20
CA GLN A 3 20.21 -20.54 -24.16
C GLN A 3 19.99 -20.12 -22.71
N GLU A 4 21.02 -19.63 -22.05
CA GLU A 4 20.89 -18.89 -20.79
C GLU A 4 19.94 -17.73 -21.06
N LYS A 5 18.75 -17.78 -20.47
CA LYS A 5 17.82 -16.65 -20.48
C LYS A 5 18.41 -15.60 -19.54
N SER A 6 19.04 -14.59 -20.10
CA SER A 6 19.46 -13.42 -19.31
C SER A 6 18.19 -12.69 -18.86
N ILE A 7 18.07 -12.44 -17.54
CA ILE A 7 17.03 -11.57 -16.99
C ILE A 7 17.59 -10.15 -17.04
N GLU A 8 17.02 -9.31 -17.89
CA GLU A 8 17.33 -7.88 -17.91
C GLU A 8 16.34 -7.18 -16.97
N TYR A 9 16.86 -6.44 -15.97
CA TYR A 9 16.06 -5.61 -15.09
C TYR A 9 15.98 -4.19 -15.65
N PHE A 10 14.78 -3.61 -15.68
CA PHE A 10 14.57 -2.24 -16.09
C PHE A 10 13.89 -1.48 -14.95
N ASP A 11 14.42 -0.31 -14.63
CA ASP A 11 13.75 0.63 -13.74
C ASP A 11 12.73 1.44 -14.56
N TYR A 12 11.46 1.41 -14.16
CA TYR A 12 10.37 2.17 -14.79
C TYR A 12 10.68 3.68 -14.88
N PHE A 13 11.42 4.22 -13.93
CA PHE A 13 11.80 5.64 -13.91
C PHE A 13 12.94 6.00 -14.87
N ASN A 14 13.59 5.01 -15.46
CA ASN A 14 14.65 5.25 -16.44
C ASN A 14 14.09 5.24 -17.87
N GLN A 15 13.64 6.39 -18.34
CA GLN A 15 12.97 6.57 -19.64
C GLN A 15 13.82 6.15 -20.87
N GLU A 16 15.15 6.04 -20.76
CA GLU A 16 15.98 5.57 -21.88
C GLU A 16 15.82 4.07 -22.17
N LEU A 17 15.38 3.28 -21.19
CA LEU A 17 15.21 1.84 -21.32
C LEU A 17 13.84 1.44 -21.90
N VAL A 18 12.88 2.37 -21.98
CA VAL A 18 11.48 2.16 -22.40
C VAL A 18 11.30 1.79 -23.88
N LYS A 19 12.37 1.81 -24.69
CA LYS A 19 12.30 1.47 -26.13
C LYS A 19 12.17 -0.04 -26.41
N LYS A 20 12.47 -0.90 -25.44
CA LYS A 20 12.39 -2.36 -25.60
C LYS A 20 11.10 -2.90 -24.99
N LYS A 21 10.39 -3.73 -25.77
CA LYS A 21 9.24 -4.49 -25.26
C LYS A 21 9.72 -5.68 -24.43
N VAL A 22 9.02 -5.93 -23.31
CA VAL A 22 9.35 -6.99 -22.34
C VAL A 22 8.29 -8.09 -22.32
N ASP A 23 8.66 -9.25 -21.84
CA ASP A 23 7.74 -10.39 -21.70
C ASP A 23 6.98 -10.34 -20.35
N LEU A 24 7.57 -9.71 -19.35
CA LEU A 24 7.03 -9.60 -18.00
C LEU A 24 7.24 -8.18 -17.45
N ALA A 25 6.20 -7.59 -16.91
CA ALA A 25 6.25 -6.36 -16.12
C ALA A 25 5.86 -6.67 -14.67
N LEU A 26 6.69 -6.24 -13.72
CA LEU A 26 6.46 -6.40 -12.29
C LEU A 26 6.27 -5.04 -11.63
N ASN A 27 5.20 -4.89 -10.83
CA ASN A 27 4.94 -3.72 -10.02
C ASN A 27 4.75 -4.15 -8.56
N ILE A 28 5.76 -3.92 -7.73
CA ILE A 28 5.75 -4.39 -6.35
C ILE A 28 5.65 -3.20 -5.41
N LEU A 29 4.52 -3.10 -4.69
CA LEU A 29 4.23 -2.09 -3.67
C LEU A 29 4.52 -0.65 -4.12
N SER A 30 4.21 -0.31 -5.38
CA SER A 30 4.43 1.05 -5.90
C SER A 30 3.18 1.69 -6.51
N LEU A 31 2.24 0.91 -7.03
CA LEU A 31 1.05 1.45 -7.72
C LEU A 31 0.14 2.28 -6.81
N HIS A 32 0.07 1.97 -5.51
CA HIS A 32 -0.72 2.73 -4.54
C HIS A 32 -0.14 4.13 -4.22
N TRP A 33 1.09 4.41 -4.67
CA TRP A 33 1.70 5.75 -4.61
C TRP A 33 1.34 6.63 -5.81
N SER A 34 0.75 6.04 -6.84
CA SER A 34 0.42 6.75 -8.07
C SER A 34 -0.72 7.74 -7.86
N ASN A 35 -0.56 8.95 -8.39
CA ASN A 35 -1.66 9.92 -8.50
C ASN A 35 -2.59 9.61 -9.68
N ASN A 36 -2.14 8.79 -10.65
CA ASN A 36 -2.92 8.35 -11.80
C ASN A 36 -2.63 6.87 -12.09
N PRO A 37 -3.14 5.93 -11.27
CA PRO A 37 -2.85 4.51 -11.42
C PRO A 37 -3.30 3.93 -12.76
N LYS A 38 -4.31 4.54 -13.41
CA LYS A 38 -4.75 4.14 -14.75
C LYS A 38 -3.67 4.40 -15.81
N GLU A 39 -3.09 5.58 -15.80
CA GLU A 39 -2.03 5.95 -16.74
C GLU A 39 -0.77 5.12 -16.51
N ASP A 40 -0.39 4.90 -15.24
CA ASP A 40 0.76 4.08 -14.92
C ASP A 40 0.59 2.63 -15.36
N LEU A 41 -0.60 2.04 -15.19
CA LEU A 41 -0.89 0.71 -15.71
C LEU A 41 -0.88 0.68 -17.24
N LEU A 42 -1.44 1.67 -17.92
CA LEU A 42 -1.37 1.78 -19.39
C LEU A 42 0.08 1.83 -19.87
N ASN A 43 0.91 2.66 -19.25
CA ASN A 43 2.31 2.76 -19.60
C ASN A 43 3.06 1.43 -19.40
N GLN A 44 2.78 0.71 -18.30
CA GLN A 44 3.37 -0.60 -18.06
C GLN A 44 2.86 -1.66 -19.05
N MET A 45 1.57 -1.61 -19.42
CA MET A 45 1.01 -2.45 -20.46
C MET A 45 1.65 -2.15 -21.84
N ASP A 46 1.95 -0.89 -22.11
CA ASP A 46 2.62 -0.52 -23.37
C ASP A 46 4.03 -1.09 -23.47
N LEU A 47 4.72 -1.29 -22.36
CA LEU A 47 6.02 -1.95 -22.35
C LEU A 47 5.95 -3.45 -22.69
N LEU A 48 4.82 -4.10 -22.47
CA LEU A 48 4.67 -5.53 -22.72
C LEU A 48 4.59 -5.83 -24.22
N LYS A 49 5.19 -6.96 -24.62
CA LYS A 49 4.95 -7.60 -25.91
C LYS A 49 3.50 -8.12 -26.01
N PRO A 50 2.94 -8.35 -27.19
CA PRO A 50 1.70 -9.10 -27.30
C PRO A 50 1.80 -10.46 -26.60
N GLY A 51 0.85 -10.76 -25.71
CA GLY A 51 0.87 -11.96 -24.86
C GLY A 51 1.83 -11.87 -23.65
N GLY A 52 2.45 -10.72 -23.42
CA GLY A 52 3.26 -10.48 -22.24
C GLY A 52 2.40 -10.38 -20.97
N ILE A 53 3.02 -10.62 -19.83
CA ILE A 53 2.38 -10.76 -18.52
C ILE A 53 2.66 -9.54 -17.66
N PHE A 54 1.62 -9.02 -17.03
CA PHE A 54 1.74 -8.09 -15.89
C PHE A 54 1.48 -8.83 -14.58
N MET A 55 2.33 -8.59 -13.59
CA MET A 55 2.10 -9.03 -12.21
C MET A 55 2.36 -7.86 -11.28
N GLY A 56 1.44 -7.61 -10.35
CA GLY A 56 1.59 -6.54 -9.37
C GLY A 56 1.10 -6.93 -7.99
N CYS A 57 1.60 -6.23 -6.98
CA CYS A 57 0.99 -6.21 -5.66
C CYS A 57 0.99 -4.79 -5.11
N LEU A 58 -0.03 -4.46 -4.33
CA LEU A 58 -0.22 -3.15 -3.73
C LEU A 58 -0.99 -3.28 -2.41
N PHE A 59 -0.91 -2.24 -1.59
CA PHE A 59 -1.72 -2.19 -0.37
C PHE A 59 -3.20 -1.97 -0.71
N GLY A 60 -4.07 -2.72 -0.01
CA GLY A 60 -5.52 -2.63 -0.11
C GLY A 60 -6.16 -1.84 1.02
N ALA A 61 -7.47 -1.62 0.89
CA ALA A 61 -8.26 -0.69 1.70
C ALA A 61 -8.23 -0.97 3.22
N ASP A 62 -8.04 -2.23 3.63
CA ASP A 62 -7.98 -2.62 5.04
C ASP A 62 -6.59 -2.40 5.67
N THR A 63 -5.58 -1.98 4.89
CA THR A 63 -4.24 -1.70 5.44
C THR A 63 -4.31 -0.58 6.46
N LEU A 64 -3.71 -0.83 7.66
CA LEU A 64 -3.63 0.10 8.78
C LEU A 64 -4.99 0.65 9.26
N LYS A 65 -6.05 -0.14 9.14
CA LYS A 65 -7.39 0.27 9.60
C LYS A 65 -7.41 0.67 11.08
N GLU A 66 -6.65 -0.03 11.91
CA GLU A 66 -6.53 0.24 13.35
C GLU A 66 -5.92 1.63 13.61
N LEU A 67 -4.86 1.96 12.87
CA LEU A 67 -4.19 3.26 12.97
C LEU A 67 -5.11 4.38 12.48
N ARG A 68 -5.79 4.17 11.35
CA ARG A 68 -6.74 5.11 10.75
C ARG A 68 -7.89 5.43 11.69
N GLU A 69 -8.52 4.41 12.28
CA GLU A 69 -9.61 4.59 13.21
C GLU A 69 -9.16 5.30 14.50
N SER A 70 -7.98 4.94 15.02
CA SER A 70 -7.45 5.55 16.24
C SER A 70 -7.14 7.04 16.03
N PHE A 71 -6.54 7.42 14.90
CA PHE A 71 -6.35 8.82 14.55
C PHE A 71 -7.67 9.55 14.35
N PHE A 72 -8.61 8.96 13.63
CA PHE A 72 -9.93 9.56 13.40
C PHE A 72 -10.64 9.89 14.71
N LYS A 73 -10.69 8.93 15.64
CA LYS A 73 -11.31 9.14 16.98
C LYS A 73 -10.60 10.22 17.78
N ALA A 74 -9.25 10.24 17.76
CA ALA A 74 -8.46 11.22 18.48
C ALA A 74 -8.67 12.65 17.95
N GLU A 75 -8.61 12.84 16.63
CA GLU A 75 -8.82 14.14 16.00
C GLU A 75 -10.24 14.66 16.20
N LEU A 76 -11.24 13.80 16.02
CA LEU A 76 -12.63 14.16 16.25
C LEU A 76 -12.86 14.62 17.69
N LYS A 77 -12.25 13.95 18.66
CA LYS A 77 -12.37 14.30 20.08
C LYS A 77 -11.70 15.64 20.43
N ILE A 78 -10.55 15.93 19.82
CA ILE A 78 -9.73 17.12 20.19
C ILE A 78 -10.17 18.37 19.40
N SER A 79 -10.43 18.22 18.09
CA SER A 79 -10.66 19.36 17.19
C SER A 79 -12.07 19.41 16.59
N GLY A 80 -12.89 18.36 16.81
CA GLY A 80 -14.20 18.24 16.17
C GLY A 80 -14.13 17.95 14.66
N LYS A 81 -12.92 17.78 14.10
CA LYS A 81 -12.70 17.52 12.68
C LYS A 81 -11.60 16.45 12.55
N ALA A 82 -11.76 15.56 11.60
CA ALA A 82 -10.74 14.54 11.28
C ALA A 82 -10.20 14.77 9.86
N HIS A 83 -8.91 14.52 9.70
CA HIS A 83 -8.22 14.63 8.42
C HIS A 83 -7.70 13.25 7.99
N PRO A 84 -7.65 12.93 6.70
CA PRO A 84 -7.06 11.69 6.23
C PRO A 84 -5.56 11.67 6.56
N ARG A 85 -5.15 10.68 7.36
CA ARG A 85 -3.75 10.46 7.77
C ARG A 85 -3.07 9.38 6.96
N ILE A 86 -3.85 8.51 6.37
CA ILE A 86 -3.42 7.41 5.52
C ILE A 86 -4.08 7.63 4.17
N SER A 87 -3.32 7.47 3.09
CA SER A 87 -3.83 7.58 1.72
C SER A 87 -5.02 6.64 1.52
N PRO A 88 -6.06 7.05 0.78
CA PRO A 88 -7.12 6.15 0.40
C PRO A 88 -6.52 5.03 -0.46
N LEU A 89 -6.65 3.81 0.02
CA LEU A 89 -6.17 2.61 -0.66
C LEU A 89 -7.34 1.94 -1.38
N PRO A 90 -7.12 1.31 -2.53
CA PRO A 90 -8.18 0.73 -3.33
C PRO A 90 -8.72 -0.56 -2.74
N GLU A 91 -9.97 -0.87 -3.06
CA GLU A 91 -10.52 -2.21 -2.88
C GLU A 91 -10.11 -3.13 -4.04
N ILE A 92 -10.12 -4.44 -3.80
CA ILE A 92 -9.80 -5.46 -4.82
C ILE A 92 -10.64 -5.31 -6.08
N ARG A 93 -11.93 -4.94 -5.94
CA ARG A 93 -12.85 -4.72 -7.06
C ARG A 93 -12.39 -3.56 -7.95
N ASP A 94 -11.90 -2.48 -7.33
CA ASP A 94 -11.46 -1.29 -8.05
C ASP A 94 -10.23 -1.60 -8.90
N ILE A 95 -9.30 -2.37 -8.35
CA ILE A 95 -8.10 -2.81 -9.05
C ILE A 95 -8.42 -3.77 -10.19
N GLY A 96 -9.33 -4.73 -9.98
CA GLY A 96 -9.80 -5.63 -11.04
C GLY A 96 -10.47 -4.88 -12.19
N ASN A 97 -11.35 -3.93 -11.86
CA ASN A 97 -12.01 -3.08 -12.87
C ASN A 97 -11.00 -2.19 -13.60
N LEU A 98 -10.05 -1.61 -12.87
CA LEU A 98 -9.00 -0.79 -13.47
C LEU A 98 -8.17 -1.58 -14.48
N ALA A 99 -7.75 -2.80 -14.12
CA ALA A 99 -7.00 -3.69 -15.01
C ALA A 99 -7.77 -4.03 -16.29
N GLN A 100 -9.07 -4.32 -16.18
CA GLN A 100 -9.93 -4.55 -17.34
C GLN A 100 -10.06 -3.29 -18.21
N ASN A 101 -10.23 -2.13 -17.59
CA ASN A 101 -10.39 -0.84 -18.28
C ASN A 101 -9.13 -0.39 -19.03
N VAL A 102 -7.94 -0.85 -18.64
CA VAL A 102 -6.71 -0.62 -19.39
C VAL A 102 -6.45 -1.70 -20.47
N GLY A 103 -7.39 -2.61 -20.67
CA GLY A 103 -7.33 -3.61 -21.74
C GLY A 103 -6.58 -4.89 -21.40
N MET A 104 -6.28 -5.13 -20.11
CA MET A 104 -5.71 -6.43 -19.70
C MET A 104 -6.70 -7.55 -19.94
N LYS A 105 -6.18 -8.67 -20.42
CA LYS A 105 -6.89 -9.93 -20.60
C LYS A 105 -6.60 -10.87 -19.43
N ARG A 106 -7.48 -11.86 -19.22
CA ARG A 106 -7.33 -12.87 -18.16
C ARG A 106 -6.97 -12.27 -16.81
N VAL A 107 -7.64 -11.19 -16.46
CA VAL A 107 -7.39 -10.47 -15.19
C VAL A 107 -7.76 -11.37 -14.02
N VAL A 108 -6.80 -11.55 -13.12
CA VAL A 108 -7.00 -12.19 -11.81
C VAL A 108 -6.57 -11.19 -10.75
N ALA A 109 -7.47 -10.92 -9.81
CA ALA A 109 -7.17 -10.14 -8.62
C ALA A 109 -7.49 -10.99 -7.39
N ASP A 110 -6.55 -11.05 -6.46
CA ASP A 110 -6.69 -11.75 -5.18
C ASP A 110 -6.17 -10.87 -4.04
N LYS A 111 -6.53 -11.19 -2.81
CA LYS A 111 -6.06 -10.42 -1.65
C LYS A 111 -5.75 -11.29 -0.46
N GLU A 112 -4.77 -10.86 0.31
CA GLU A 112 -4.38 -11.48 1.57
C GLU A 112 -4.31 -10.42 2.67
N SER A 113 -4.78 -10.77 3.85
CA SER A 113 -4.68 -9.92 5.05
C SER A 113 -3.64 -10.48 6.00
N LEU A 114 -2.61 -9.69 6.26
CA LEU A 114 -1.56 -9.99 7.20
C LEU A 114 -1.78 -9.19 8.48
N THR A 115 -1.75 -9.87 9.63
CA THR A 115 -1.79 -9.21 10.94
C THR A 115 -0.39 -9.25 11.54
N ILE A 116 0.22 -8.08 11.69
CA ILE A 116 1.56 -7.92 12.26
C ILE A 116 1.43 -7.41 13.69
N LYS A 117 2.25 -7.98 14.57
CA LYS A 117 2.31 -7.63 15.99
C LYS A 117 3.46 -6.68 16.25
N TYR A 118 3.20 -5.61 17.01
CA TYR A 118 4.18 -4.63 17.44
C TYR A 118 4.14 -4.46 18.95
N GLU A 119 5.26 -4.16 19.56
CA GLU A 119 5.28 -3.88 21.01
C GLU A 119 4.59 -2.56 21.33
N THR A 120 4.72 -1.57 20.45
CA THR A 120 4.13 -0.24 20.63
C THR A 120 3.67 0.38 19.32
N VAL A 121 2.76 1.35 19.42
CA VAL A 121 2.36 2.19 18.27
C VAL A 121 3.56 2.95 17.68
N ARG A 122 4.50 3.35 18.52
CA ARG A 122 5.71 4.07 18.07
C ARG A 122 6.62 3.20 17.22
N GLU A 123 6.73 1.92 17.55
CA GLU A 123 7.46 0.95 16.73
C GLU A 123 6.80 0.79 15.35
N LEU A 124 5.47 0.61 15.30
CA LEU A 124 4.72 0.60 14.05
C LEU A 124 5.01 1.86 13.21
N LEU A 125 4.88 3.05 13.80
CA LEU A 125 5.13 4.31 13.09
C LEU A 125 6.58 4.46 12.62
N LYS A 126 7.54 3.92 13.38
CA LYS A 126 8.95 3.87 12.97
C LYS A 126 9.14 2.97 11.75
N ASN A 127 8.59 1.76 11.78
CA ASN A 127 8.68 0.81 10.68
C ASN A 127 8.03 1.34 9.39
N LEU A 128 6.85 1.96 9.49
CA LEU A 128 6.21 2.61 8.35
C LEU A 128 7.11 3.69 7.72
N ARG A 129 7.78 4.49 8.54
CA ARG A 129 8.73 5.50 8.04
C ARG A 129 9.95 4.88 7.40
N GLU A 130 10.50 3.81 7.95
CA GLU A 130 11.64 3.09 7.41
C GLU A 130 11.31 2.38 6.09
N MET A 131 10.08 1.92 5.90
CA MET A 131 9.57 1.39 4.64
C MET A 131 9.26 2.47 3.60
N GLY A 132 9.29 3.75 3.97
CA GLY A 132 8.89 4.85 3.10
C GLY A 132 7.36 5.06 3.04
N GLU A 133 6.58 4.27 3.78
CA GLU A 133 5.11 4.36 3.82
C GLU A 133 4.65 5.57 4.65
N THR A 134 4.90 6.75 4.12
CA THR A 134 4.48 8.02 4.72
C THR A 134 3.24 8.58 4.02
N ASN A 135 2.56 9.53 4.65
CA ASN A 135 1.39 10.16 4.06
C ASN A 135 1.77 10.99 2.80
N SER A 136 1.45 10.48 1.61
CA SER A 136 1.73 11.12 0.31
C SER A 136 0.56 11.93 -0.25
N ILE A 137 -0.54 12.07 0.48
CA ILE A 137 -1.72 12.82 0.02
C ILE A 137 -1.33 14.25 -0.29
N LEU A 138 -1.59 14.72 -1.52
CA LEU A 138 -1.27 16.08 -1.95
C LEU A 138 -1.97 17.14 -1.09
N GLU A 139 -3.22 16.87 -0.70
CA GLU A 139 -4.06 17.73 0.13
C GLU A 139 -3.91 17.46 1.63
N ARG A 140 -2.87 16.71 2.04
CA ARG A 140 -2.65 16.46 3.46
C ARG A 140 -2.50 17.75 4.24
N ASN A 141 -2.97 17.75 5.47
CA ASN A 141 -2.72 18.85 6.39
C ASN A 141 -1.21 18.97 6.62
N LYS A 142 -0.60 20.09 6.20
CA LYS A 142 0.85 20.37 6.33
C LYS A 142 1.22 20.92 7.71
N VAL A 143 0.24 21.14 8.59
CA VAL A 143 0.48 21.57 9.96
C VAL A 143 0.99 20.39 10.78
N PHE A 144 1.98 20.64 11.61
CA PHE A 144 2.48 19.62 12.55
C PHE A 144 1.32 19.09 13.40
N SER A 145 1.24 17.77 13.49
CA SER A 145 0.23 17.13 14.32
C SER A 145 0.48 17.50 15.79
N ARG A 146 -0.58 17.92 16.46
CA ARG A 146 -0.53 18.25 17.88
C ARG A 146 -0.17 16.99 18.68
N ARG A 147 0.67 17.17 19.71
CA ARG A 147 1.13 16.07 20.56
C ARG A 147 -0.03 15.35 21.25
N ASP A 148 -1.03 16.12 21.71
CA ASP A 148 -2.23 15.58 22.36
C ASP A 148 -3.05 14.65 21.45
N VAL A 149 -3.06 14.89 20.12
CA VAL A 149 -3.69 13.99 19.15
C VAL A 149 -2.95 12.66 19.10
N PHE A 150 -1.59 12.67 19.11
CA PHE A 150 -0.81 11.44 19.13
C PHE A 150 -1.00 10.66 20.42
N ASP A 151 -0.94 11.33 21.58
CA ASP A 151 -1.11 10.71 22.88
C ASP A 151 -2.50 10.06 23.01
N LEU A 152 -3.55 10.72 22.51
CA LEU A 152 -4.90 10.20 22.53
C LEU A 152 -5.09 9.06 21.49
N MET A 153 -4.49 9.18 20.31
CA MET A 153 -4.49 8.12 19.30
C MET A 153 -3.82 6.85 19.85
N GLU A 154 -2.64 6.97 20.45
CA GLU A 154 -1.92 5.84 21.07
C GLU A 154 -2.78 5.17 22.17
N LYS A 155 -3.46 5.98 22.98
CA LYS A 155 -4.40 5.46 23.99
C LYS A 155 -5.55 4.67 23.34
N TYR A 156 -6.20 5.21 22.32
CA TYR A 156 -7.27 4.50 21.61
C TYR A 156 -6.78 3.23 20.92
N TYR A 157 -5.59 3.27 20.34
CA TYR A 157 -4.99 2.10 19.71
C TYR A 157 -4.79 0.97 20.70
N ASN A 158 -4.10 1.25 21.81
CA ASN A 158 -3.81 0.28 22.86
C ASN A 158 -5.08 -0.29 23.52
N GLN A 159 -6.16 0.49 23.59
CA GLN A 159 -7.43 0.04 24.15
C GLN A 159 -8.23 -0.85 23.23
N ASN A 160 -8.21 -0.60 21.92
CA ASN A 160 -9.10 -1.26 20.97
C ASN A 160 -8.43 -2.41 20.20
N TYR A 161 -7.09 -2.39 20.08
CA TYR A 161 -6.34 -3.36 19.27
C TYR A 161 -5.14 -3.98 20.00
N PRO A 162 -5.31 -4.38 21.28
CA PRO A 162 -4.23 -5.02 22.03
C PRO A 162 -4.01 -6.45 21.57
N TYR A 163 -2.78 -6.95 21.76
CA TYR A 163 -2.54 -8.38 21.86
C TYR A 163 -1.69 -8.66 23.10
N GLU A 164 -1.88 -9.82 23.72
CA GLU A 164 -1.11 -10.22 24.89
C GLU A 164 0.31 -10.62 24.50
N ILE A 165 1.29 -10.01 25.12
CA ILE A 165 2.70 -10.42 25.03
C ILE A 165 2.98 -11.35 26.20
N THR A 166 3.28 -12.61 25.91
CA THR A 166 3.70 -13.59 26.92
C THR A 166 4.97 -13.06 27.58
N ASP A 167 5.01 -13.02 28.91
CA ASP A 167 6.16 -12.57 29.73
C ASP A 167 6.39 -11.03 29.83
N LYS A 168 5.49 -10.19 29.34
CA LYS A 168 5.56 -8.73 29.56
C LYS A 168 4.33 -8.22 30.28
N SER A 169 4.53 -7.21 31.14
CA SER A 169 3.45 -6.55 31.88
C SER A 169 2.55 -5.65 31.02
N ASN A 170 2.99 -5.31 29.82
CA ASN A 170 2.27 -4.46 28.89
C ASN A 170 1.83 -5.28 27.64
N ASN A 171 0.60 -5.04 27.19
CA ASN A 171 0.11 -5.57 25.94
C ASN A 171 0.77 -4.86 24.75
N GLY A 172 1.06 -5.61 23.69
CA GLY A 172 1.39 -5.06 22.39
C GLY A 172 0.14 -4.66 21.59
N ILE A 173 0.35 -4.29 20.35
CA ILE A 173 -0.71 -3.92 19.41
C ILE A 173 -0.63 -4.77 18.14
N ILE A 174 -1.75 -4.87 17.43
CA ILE A 174 -1.81 -5.46 16.10
C ILE A 174 -1.95 -4.37 15.03
N ALA A 175 -1.39 -4.61 13.85
CA ALA A 175 -1.65 -3.80 12.66
C ALA A 175 -1.97 -4.71 11.47
N THR A 176 -3.02 -4.38 10.73
CA THR A 176 -3.43 -5.12 9.53
C THR A 176 -2.77 -4.52 8.30
N PHE A 177 -2.24 -5.39 7.44
CA PHE A 177 -1.77 -5.07 6.09
C PHE A 177 -2.53 -5.95 5.11
N GLU A 178 -3.36 -5.36 4.27
CA GLU A 178 -4.02 -6.05 3.17
C GLU A 178 -3.15 -5.89 1.92
N ILE A 179 -2.78 -7.00 1.30
CA ILE A 179 -2.05 -7.01 0.04
C ILE A 179 -3.02 -7.46 -1.07
N ILE A 180 -3.16 -6.66 -2.09
CA ILE A 180 -3.88 -7.03 -3.32
C ILE A 180 -2.85 -7.47 -4.33
N TYR A 181 -3.04 -8.65 -4.90
CA TYR A 181 -2.27 -9.20 -6.01
C TYR A 181 -3.06 -9.02 -7.30
N LEU A 182 -2.38 -8.62 -8.35
CA LEU A 182 -2.96 -8.42 -9.68
C LEU A 182 -2.15 -9.17 -10.72
N TYR A 183 -2.83 -9.95 -11.54
CA TYR A 183 -2.31 -10.58 -12.73
C TYR A 183 -3.14 -10.15 -13.94
N GLY A 184 -2.50 -9.96 -15.10
CA GLY A 184 -3.16 -9.71 -16.35
C GLY A 184 -2.23 -9.95 -17.54
N GLU A 185 -2.82 -10.17 -18.71
CA GLU A 185 -2.12 -10.36 -19.98
C GLU A 185 -2.42 -9.23 -20.96
N LYS A 186 -1.44 -8.90 -21.80
CA LYS A 186 -1.62 -7.92 -22.88
C LYS A 186 -2.34 -8.51 -24.09
#